data_ef524725526ca8ada2beb51e5af13221
#
_entry.id   ef524725526ca8ada2beb51e5af13221
#
_cell.length_a   1.000
_cell.length_b   1.000
_cell.length_c   1.000
_cell.angle_alpha   90.00
_cell.angle_beta   90.00
_cell.angle_gamma   90.00
#
_symmetry.space_group_name_H-M   'P 1'
#
loop_
_entity.id
_entity.type
_entity.pdbx_description
1 polymer ?
#
loop_
_entity_poly.entity_id
_entity_poly.type
_entity_poly.pdbx_seq_one_letter_code
_entity_poly.pdbx_strand_id
1 'polypeptide(L)'
;MSDAPVNVREEGSRTIPVSQAVGMVLAHDITEIRAGEFKGRAFKKGHLVRSEDICLLQKLGKEHLFVLHIAEDELHENDAAYAIAHALMGQGVAIKGEPKEGKITIIAGRDGLLTVDREALLAFNMLGDVMCATRHGNTVVKKGQEVAGTRAIPLVVKRAVVEEAVRIAERVRSAECGVRGETVNPQSRSGVIEVKELRKPKAGVVITGNEVYHGRIKDAFVPVIAKKIEQYQGEIVGIHYAPDDEQYIEGRLRELLKAGADLLITTGGMSVDPDDVTRFAIRNLGARDSVYGSAVLPGAMVLVGYLDADVRGDAETLRPGEHQDQIDEDSVSFPRPPVSPSSIPIMGIPACGMYHKITIFDLILPRVLAGEKIGRRELAEFGHGGLCLQCSECRHPVCPFGKQ
;
A
#
# COMPACT_ATOMS: atom_id res chain seq x y z
N MET A 1 -55.59 19.52 12.50
CA MET A 1 -55.12 18.15 12.32
C MET A 1 -53.64 18.15 12.64
N SER A 2 -53.29 17.68 13.82
CA SER A 2 -51.94 17.73 14.36
C SER A 2 -51.26 16.41 14.01
N ASP A 3 -50.24 16.46 13.16
CA ASP A 3 -49.34 15.33 12.94
C ASP A 3 -48.49 15.13 14.19
N ALA A 4 -48.83 14.10 14.94
CA ALA A 4 -47.97 13.60 16.01
C ALA A 4 -46.74 12.89 15.33
N PRO A 5 -45.53 13.07 15.86
CA PRO A 5 -44.35 12.40 15.30
C PRO A 5 -44.50 10.88 15.47
N VAL A 6 -44.40 10.17 14.37
CA VAL A 6 -44.35 8.71 14.33
C VAL A 6 -43.11 8.27 15.14
N ASN A 7 -43.35 7.69 16.29
CA ASN A 7 -42.32 7.11 17.13
C ASN A 7 -41.88 5.79 16.47
N VAL A 8 -40.88 5.84 15.61
CA VAL A 8 -40.22 4.65 15.04
C VAL A 8 -39.51 3.94 16.19
N ARG A 9 -40.16 2.93 16.75
CA ARG A 9 -39.49 1.99 17.68
C ARG A 9 -38.53 1.18 16.81
N GLU A 10 -37.23 1.35 17.05
CA GLU A 10 -36.23 0.45 16.46
C GLU A 10 -36.59 -0.99 16.90
N GLU A 11 -36.69 -1.91 15.96
CA GLU A 11 -36.95 -3.34 16.22
C GLU A 11 -35.89 -3.83 17.22
N GLY A 12 -36.32 -4.41 18.34
CA GLY A 12 -35.46 -4.95 19.40
C GLY A 12 -35.26 -4.06 20.64
N SER A 13 -35.73 -2.80 20.65
CA SER A 13 -35.60 -1.96 21.85
C SER A 13 -36.61 -2.40 22.95
N ARG A 14 -36.09 -2.62 24.16
CA ARG A 14 -36.91 -2.94 25.36
C ARG A 14 -36.76 -1.85 26.42
N THR A 15 -37.85 -1.56 27.12
CA THR A 15 -37.83 -0.70 28.32
C THR A 15 -37.56 -1.58 29.51
N ILE A 16 -36.50 -1.29 30.27
CA ILE A 16 -36.12 -2.04 31.45
C ILE A 16 -35.80 -1.09 32.62
N PRO A 17 -35.89 -1.53 33.87
CA PRO A 17 -35.41 -0.80 35.04
C PRO A 17 -33.90 -0.56 34.94
N VAL A 18 -33.40 0.61 35.35
CA VAL A 18 -31.98 0.97 35.34
C VAL A 18 -31.11 -0.08 36.05
N SER A 19 -31.59 -0.63 37.16
CA SER A 19 -30.88 -1.66 37.93
C SER A 19 -30.61 -2.97 37.15
N GLN A 20 -31.36 -3.22 36.09
CA GLN A 20 -31.22 -4.42 35.24
C GLN A 20 -30.51 -4.12 33.92
N ALA A 21 -30.04 -2.87 33.72
CA ALA A 21 -29.49 -2.42 32.45
C ALA A 21 -28.00 -2.78 32.24
N VAL A 22 -27.31 -3.29 33.25
CA VAL A 22 -25.88 -3.63 33.16
C VAL A 22 -25.64 -4.67 32.05
N GLY A 23 -24.69 -4.39 31.14
CA GLY A 23 -24.39 -5.23 29.98
C GLY A 23 -25.30 -5.00 28.78
N MET A 24 -26.23 -4.04 28.85
CA MET A 24 -27.11 -3.66 27.75
C MET A 24 -26.70 -2.34 27.12
N VAL A 25 -27.11 -2.10 25.89
CA VAL A 25 -26.75 -0.92 25.11
C VAL A 25 -27.86 0.10 25.08
N LEU A 26 -27.54 1.36 25.35
CA LEU A 26 -28.52 2.45 25.28
C LEU A 26 -29.00 2.67 23.84
N ALA A 27 -30.32 2.63 23.64
CA ALA A 27 -30.97 2.84 22.36
C ALA A 27 -31.03 4.31 21.93
N HIS A 28 -30.77 5.26 22.85
CA HIS A 28 -30.80 6.71 22.58
C HIS A 28 -29.86 7.48 23.52
N ASP A 29 -29.57 8.74 23.14
CA ASP A 29 -28.80 9.66 23.98
C ASP A 29 -29.52 10.00 25.28
N ILE A 30 -28.80 10.04 26.40
CA ILE A 30 -29.29 10.54 27.66
C ILE A 30 -28.67 11.91 27.92
N THR A 31 -29.53 12.91 28.07
CA THR A 31 -29.13 14.31 28.31
C THR A 31 -29.16 14.62 29.84
N GLU A 32 -28.15 15.32 30.29
CA GLU A 32 -28.10 15.95 31.62
C GLU A 32 -28.44 17.43 31.49
N ILE A 33 -29.36 17.88 32.35
CA ILE A 33 -29.74 19.30 32.47
C ILE A 33 -29.61 19.70 33.93
N ARG A 34 -28.70 20.63 34.20
CA ARG A 34 -28.60 21.34 35.51
C ARG A 34 -29.00 22.77 35.30
N ALA A 35 -30.05 23.18 35.94
CA ALA A 35 -30.60 24.53 35.73
C ALA A 35 -29.54 25.61 36.03
N GLY A 36 -29.23 26.43 35.00
CA GLY A 36 -28.28 27.53 35.10
C GLY A 36 -26.79 27.15 34.97
N GLU A 37 -26.44 25.84 34.97
CA GLU A 37 -25.03 25.41 34.97
C GLU A 37 -24.65 24.61 33.74
N PHE A 38 -25.46 23.64 33.32
CA PHE A 38 -25.06 22.70 32.29
C PHE A 38 -26.26 22.09 31.56
N LYS A 39 -26.16 22.06 30.23
CA LYS A 39 -27.03 21.24 29.37
C LYS A 39 -26.16 20.50 28.36
N GLY A 40 -26.07 19.19 28.51
CA GLY A 40 -25.24 18.37 27.63
C GLY A 40 -25.65 16.91 27.63
N ARG A 41 -25.00 16.11 26.86
CA ARG A 41 -25.22 14.67 26.75
C ARG A 41 -24.40 13.97 27.84
N ALA A 42 -25.07 13.26 28.74
CA ALA A 42 -24.44 12.46 29.78
C ALA A 42 -24.00 11.10 29.23
N PHE A 43 -24.87 10.43 28.47
CA PHE A 43 -24.58 9.17 27.83
C PHE A 43 -25.02 9.24 26.34
N LYS A 44 -24.24 8.63 25.46
CA LYS A 44 -24.58 8.54 24.04
C LYS A 44 -25.39 7.29 23.74
N LYS A 45 -26.24 7.34 22.71
CA LYS A 45 -26.74 6.14 22.03
C LYS A 45 -25.57 5.20 21.75
N GLY A 46 -25.72 3.91 22.00
CA GLY A 46 -24.67 2.94 21.82
C GLY A 46 -23.74 2.76 23.03
N HIS A 47 -23.96 3.48 24.15
CA HIS A 47 -23.20 3.27 25.36
C HIS A 47 -23.58 1.93 26.01
N LEU A 48 -22.57 1.06 26.25
CA LEU A 48 -22.74 -0.16 27.04
C LEU A 48 -22.84 0.21 28.51
N VAL A 49 -23.99 -0.05 29.13
CA VAL A 49 -24.25 0.28 30.53
C VAL A 49 -23.41 -0.60 31.44
N ARG A 50 -22.59 0.04 32.28
CA ARG A 50 -21.73 -0.61 33.25
C ARG A 50 -22.33 -0.47 34.66
N SER A 51 -21.87 -1.30 35.60
CA SER A 51 -22.31 -1.22 37.00
C SER A 51 -22.07 0.16 37.62
N GLU A 52 -21.01 0.84 37.25
CA GLU A 52 -20.64 2.18 37.69
C GLU A 52 -21.59 3.28 37.18
N ASP A 53 -22.26 3.06 36.06
CA ASP A 53 -23.17 4.02 35.42
C ASP A 53 -24.52 4.11 36.13
N ILE A 54 -24.93 3.05 36.83
CA ILE A 54 -26.25 2.94 37.45
C ILE A 54 -26.52 4.11 38.39
N CYS A 55 -25.57 4.45 39.27
CA CYS A 55 -25.70 5.54 40.20
C CYS A 55 -25.89 6.91 39.51
N LEU A 56 -25.17 7.15 38.42
CA LEU A 56 -25.30 8.39 37.66
C LEU A 56 -26.63 8.45 36.90
N LEU A 57 -27.05 7.34 36.27
CA LEU A 57 -28.35 7.25 35.59
C LEU A 57 -29.52 7.52 36.54
N GLN A 58 -29.47 6.98 37.74
CA GLN A 58 -30.49 7.25 38.77
C GLN A 58 -30.45 8.73 39.22
N LYS A 59 -29.27 9.34 39.40
CA LYS A 59 -29.14 10.77 39.72
C LYS A 59 -29.69 11.67 38.61
N LEU A 60 -29.67 11.22 37.39
CA LEU A 60 -30.30 11.88 36.22
C LEU A 60 -31.83 11.66 36.16
N GLY A 61 -32.41 11.05 37.18
CA GLY A 61 -33.87 10.80 37.28
C GLY A 61 -34.34 9.68 36.33
N LYS A 62 -33.45 8.78 35.92
CA LYS A 62 -33.82 7.65 35.06
C LYS A 62 -34.16 6.44 35.93
N GLU A 63 -35.38 6.00 35.84
CA GLU A 63 -35.84 4.76 36.47
C GLU A 63 -35.89 3.60 35.47
N HIS A 64 -36.13 3.94 34.21
CA HIS A 64 -36.20 2.99 33.11
C HIS A 64 -35.38 3.51 31.95
N LEU A 65 -34.81 2.57 31.19
CA LEU A 65 -34.02 2.86 29.99
C LEU A 65 -34.59 2.11 28.79
N PHE A 66 -34.50 2.74 27.62
CA PHE A 66 -34.62 2.00 26.38
C PHE A 66 -33.25 1.39 26.05
N VAL A 67 -33.17 0.08 26.01
CA VAL A 67 -31.96 -0.67 25.76
C VAL A 67 -32.11 -1.62 24.58
N LEU A 68 -31.01 -1.90 23.90
CA LEU A 68 -30.87 -2.99 22.96
C LEU A 68 -30.26 -4.17 23.69
N HIS A 69 -30.86 -5.34 23.58
CA HIS A 69 -30.30 -6.58 24.07
C HIS A 69 -29.37 -7.13 23.01
N ILE A 70 -28.09 -7.40 23.36
CA ILE A 70 -27.14 -8.08 22.48
C ILE A 70 -27.34 -9.58 22.70
N ALA A 71 -27.81 -10.29 21.67
CA ALA A 71 -27.95 -11.72 21.71
C ALA A 71 -26.59 -12.44 21.64
N GLU A 72 -26.52 -13.73 21.94
CA GLU A 72 -25.28 -14.51 21.92
C GLU A 72 -24.63 -14.55 20.53
N ASP A 73 -25.44 -14.47 19.47
CA ASP A 73 -25.01 -14.44 18.06
C ASP A 73 -24.71 -13.01 17.55
N GLU A 74 -24.63 -12.02 18.45
CA GLU A 74 -24.42 -10.62 18.14
C GLU A 74 -23.20 -10.05 18.87
N LEU A 75 -22.67 -8.94 18.35
CA LEU A 75 -21.57 -8.17 18.93
C LEU A 75 -21.93 -6.69 18.98
N HIS A 76 -21.49 -6.01 20.04
CA HIS A 76 -21.51 -4.56 20.08
C HIS A 76 -20.58 -3.96 19.02
N GLU A 77 -20.95 -2.80 18.44
CA GLU A 77 -20.20 -2.14 17.37
C GLU A 77 -18.70 -1.96 17.68
N ASN A 78 -18.34 -1.68 18.93
CA ASN A 78 -16.96 -1.47 19.32
C ASN A 78 -16.16 -2.79 19.35
N ASP A 79 -16.76 -3.90 19.81
CA ASP A 79 -16.11 -5.21 19.81
C ASP A 79 -15.94 -5.73 18.38
N ALA A 80 -16.97 -5.54 17.55
CA ALA A 80 -16.91 -5.83 16.13
C ALA A 80 -15.82 -4.99 15.44
N ALA A 81 -15.73 -3.68 15.74
CA ALA A 81 -14.73 -2.79 15.19
C ALA A 81 -13.28 -3.25 15.50
N TYR A 82 -13.02 -3.70 16.73
CA TYR A 82 -11.71 -4.27 17.08
C TYR A 82 -11.41 -5.54 16.28
N ALA A 83 -12.36 -6.48 16.21
CA ALA A 83 -12.16 -7.73 15.49
C ALA A 83 -11.83 -7.51 14.01
N ILE A 84 -12.61 -6.66 13.31
CA ILE A 84 -12.39 -6.36 11.91
C ILE A 84 -11.12 -5.54 11.67
N ALA A 85 -10.75 -4.60 12.56
CA ALA A 85 -9.51 -3.84 12.42
C ALA A 85 -8.29 -4.76 12.52
N HIS A 86 -8.25 -5.63 13.53
CA HIS A 86 -7.17 -6.60 13.69
C HIS A 86 -7.08 -7.59 12.54
N ALA A 87 -8.21 -7.97 11.94
CA ALA A 87 -8.21 -8.86 10.79
C ALA A 87 -7.63 -8.19 9.54
N LEU A 88 -7.98 -6.91 9.28
CA LEU A 88 -7.50 -6.15 8.13
C LEU A 88 -6.02 -5.79 8.21
N MET A 89 -5.48 -5.66 9.41
CA MET A 89 -4.11 -5.19 9.64
C MET A 89 -3.07 -6.28 9.38
N GLY A 90 -2.08 -5.95 8.55
CA GLY A 90 -0.85 -6.70 8.37
C GLY A 90 0.33 -6.00 9.06
N GLN A 91 1.51 -6.16 8.48
CA GLN A 91 2.73 -5.58 9.05
C GLN A 91 2.79 -4.05 8.88
N GLY A 92 3.43 -3.38 9.82
CA GLY A 92 3.74 -1.96 9.72
C GLY A 92 2.56 -1.01 9.88
N VAL A 93 1.41 -1.49 10.35
CA VAL A 93 0.25 -0.67 10.71
C VAL A 93 -0.14 -0.86 12.17
N ALA A 94 -0.87 0.11 12.74
CA ALA A 94 -1.31 0.10 14.12
C ALA A 94 -2.68 0.78 14.28
N ILE A 95 -3.39 0.46 15.36
CA ILE A 95 -4.63 1.14 15.73
C ILE A 95 -4.31 2.46 16.41
N LYS A 96 -5.07 3.52 16.08
CA LYS A 96 -5.00 4.83 16.73
C LYS A 96 -6.12 5.00 17.73
N GLY A 97 -5.79 4.89 19.01
CA GLY A 97 -6.74 5.10 20.13
C GLY A 97 -7.81 4.03 20.24
N GLU A 98 -8.84 4.34 21.01
CA GLU A 98 -9.99 3.47 21.28
C GLU A 98 -11.08 3.62 20.21
N PRO A 99 -11.92 2.59 19.99
CA PRO A 99 -13.04 2.69 19.07
C PRO A 99 -14.04 3.74 19.55
N LYS A 100 -14.62 4.47 18.61
CA LYS A 100 -15.68 5.45 18.85
C LYS A 100 -16.82 5.21 17.89
N GLU A 101 -18.00 4.88 18.42
CA GLU A 101 -19.18 4.62 17.60
C GLU A 101 -18.89 3.56 16.53
N GLY A 102 -18.29 2.44 16.91
CA GLY A 102 -17.93 1.35 16.01
C GLY A 102 -16.80 1.66 15.01
N LYS A 103 -16.14 2.84 15.12
CA LYS A 103 -15.07 3.25 14.20
C LYS A 103 -13.70 3.08 14.82
N ILE A 104 -12.77 2.52 14.06
CA ILE A 104 -11.33 2.47 14.36
C ILE A 104 -10.55 3.12 13.22
N THR A 105 -9.54 3.92 13.59
CA THR A 105 -8.57 4.49 12.66
C THR A 105 -7.30 3.66 12.67
N ILE A 106 -6.82 3.26 11.49
CA ILE A 106 -5.57 2.54 11.30
C ILE A 106 -4.52 3.54 10.80
N ILE A 107 -3.34 3.51 11.42
CA ILE A 107 -2.21 4.39 11.10
C ILE A 107 -1.00 3.59 10.65
N ALA A 108 -0.10 4.23 9.93
CA ALA A 108 1.22 3.69 9.65
C ALA A 108 2.03 3.58 10.95
N GLY A 109 2.49 2.39 11.29
CA GLY A 109 3.36 2.11 12.43
C GLY A 109 4.83 2.45 12.17
N ARG A 110 5.21 2.61 10.89
CA ARG A 110 6.54 2.98 10.40
C ARG A 110 6.46 3.79 9.12
N ASP A 111 7.58 4.40 8.73
CA ASP A 111 7.76 4.95 7.38
C ASP A 111 7.81 3.79 6.39
N GLY A 112 7.19 3.94 5.20
CA GLY A 112 7.24 2.89 4.20
C GLY A 112 6.23 3.05 3.07
N LEU A 113 6.04 1.98 2.30
CA LEU A 113 5.07 1.88 1.21
C LEU A 113 3.78 1.26 1.73
N LEU A 114 2.68 2.01 1.66
CA LEU A 114 1.36 1.48 1.93
C LEU A 114 0.95 0.53 0.79
N THR A 115 0.61 -0.70 1.14
CA THR A 115 0.01 -1.67 0.22
C THR A 115 -1.39 -2.04 0.70
N VAL A 116 -2.29 -2.26 -0.24
CA VAL A 116 -3.69 -2.62 0.01
C VAL A 116 -4.09 -3.73 -0.96
N ASP A 117 -4.57 -4.86 -0.44
CA ASP A 117 -5.23 -5.87 -1.24
C ASP A 117 -6.63 -5.40 -1.60
N ARG A 118 -6.80 -4.95 -2.85
CA ARG A 118 -8.05 -4.36 -3.33
C ARG A 118 -9.17 -5.37 -3.49
N GLU A 119 -8.84 -6.60 -3.85
CA GLU A 119 -9.83 -7.66 -4.03
C GLU A 119 -10.41 -8.11 -2.68
N ALA A 120 -9.53 -8.30 -1.70
CA ALA A 120 -9.96 -8.61 -0.34
C ALA A 120 -10.73 -7.44 0.30
N LEU A 121 -10.28 -6.19 0.08
CA LEU A 121 -10.98 -5.00 0.56
C LEU A 121 -12.37 -4.87 -0.08
N LEU A 122 -12.51 -5.16 -1.37
CA LEU A 122 -13.80 -5.18 -2.06
C LEU A 122 -14.71 -6.25 -1.46
N ALA A 123 -14.23 -7.49 -1.32
CA ALA A 123 -15.00 -8.58 -0.74
C ALA A 123 -15.44 -8.26 0.70
N PHE A 124 -14.56 -7.65 1.51
CA PHE A 124 -14.88 -7.18 2.85
C PHE A 124 -16.00 -6.14 2.84
N ASN A 125 -15.93 -5.14 1.99
CA ASN A 125 -16.92 -4.07 1.90
C ASN A 125 -18.27 -4.54 1.32
N MET A 126 -18.29 -5.64 0.58
CA MET A 126 -19.52 -6.26 0.07
C MET A 126 -20.40 -6.89 1.16
N LEU A 127 -19.89 -7.08 2.38
CA LEU A 127 -20.67 -7.58 3.51
C LEU A 127 -21.75 -6.61 3.99
N GLY A 128 -21.58 -5.31 3.76
CA GLY A 128 -22.59 -4.28 4.01
C GLY A 128 -22.62 -3.74 5.44
N ASP A 129 -22.61 -4.60 6.46
CA ASP A 129 -22.65 -4.19 7.88
C ASP A 129 -21.32 -3.71 8.42
N VAL A 130 -20.23 -3.97 7.72
CA VAL A 130 -18.88 -3.53 8.03
C VAL A 130 -18.30 -2.78 6.83
N MET A 131 -17.42 -1.82 7.09
CA MET A 131 -16.75 -1.08 6.02
C MET A 131 -15.32 -0.75 6.37
N CYS A 132 -14.48 -0.63 5.35
CA CYS A 132 -13.14 -0.10 5.46
C CYS A 132 -12.83 0.81 4.27
N ALA A 133 -12.38 2.02 4.56
CA ALA A 133 -11.89 2.97 3.56
C ALA A 133 -10.39 3.19 3.79
N THR A 134 -9.61 3.19 2.70
CA THR A 134 -8.15 3.32 2.77
C THR A 134 -7.67 4.51 1.95
N ARG A 135 -6.44 4.95 2.19
CA ARG A 135 -5.68 5.72 1.20
C ARG A 135 -5.38 4.81 0.01
N HIS A 136 -5.02 5.43 -1.12
CA HIS A 136 -4.53 4.67 -2.26
C HIS A 136 -3.29 3.83 -1.91
N GLY A 137 -3.28 2.58 -2.29
CA GLY A 137 -2.11 1.71 -2.25
C GLY A 137 -0.94 2.27 -3.07
N ASN A 138 0.23 1.66 -2.92
CA ASN A 138 1.47 2.07 -3.58
C ASN A 138 1.86 3.55 -3.30
N THR A 139 1.45 4.07 -2.14
CA THR A 139 1.76 5.44 -1.69
C THR A 139 2.74 5.39 -0.52
N VAL A 140 3.82 6.17 -0.61
CA VAL A 140 4.77 6.32 0.51
C VAL A 140 4.10 7.09 1.64
N VAL A 141 4.17 6.54 2.85
CA VAL A 141 3.58 7.10 4.06
C VAL A 141 4.61 7.24 5.17
N LYS A 142 4.34 8.15 6.10
CA LYS A 142 5.15 8.38 7.30
C LYS A 142 4.49 7.77 8.52
N LYS A 143 5.30 7.33 9.48
CA LYS A 143 4.83 6.83 10.78
C LYS A 143 3.82 7.80 11.40
N GLY A 144 2.71 7.26 11.89
CA GLY A 144 1.61 8.02 12.49
C GLY A 144 0.59 8.59 11.51
N GLN A 145 0.83 8.55 10.19
CA GLN A 145 -0.19 8.95 9.20
C GLN A 145 -1.35 7.97 9.18
N GLU A 146 -2.56 8.51 9.11
CA GLU A 146 -3.77 7.70 8.95
C GLU A 146 -3.78 7.08 7.55
N VAL A 147 -3.91 5.76 7.49
CA VAL A 147 -3.90 4.98 6.24
C VAL A 147 -5.25 4.36 5.92
N ALA A 148 -6.05 4.07 6.95
CA ALA A 148 -7.39 3.53 6.80
C ALA A 148 -8.30 3.87 7.98
N GLY A 149 -9.61 3.75 7.75
CA GLY A 149 -10.62 3.75 8.80
C GLY A 149 -11.59 2.61 8.54
N THR A 150 -11.86 1.81 9.57
CA THR A 150 -12.86 0.74 9.51
C THR A 150 -13.98 0.98 10.51
N ARG A 151 -15.16 0.47 10.22
CA ARG A 151 -16.35 0.67 11.04
C ARG A 151 -17.30 -0.53 10.97
N ALA A 152 -17.89 -0.88 12.11
CA ALA A 152 -19.14 -1.61 12.18
C ALA A 152 -20.28 -0.59 12.04
N ILE A 153 -21.16 -0.75 11.04
CA ILE A 153 -22.19 0.25 10.71
C ILE A 153 -23.37 0.18 11.69
N PRO A 154 -24.00 -0.99 11.93
CA PRO A 154 -25.03 -1.12 12.94
C PRO A 154 -24.44 -1.07 14.35
N LEU A 155 -25.23 -0.56 15.31
CA LEU A 155 -24.89 -0.53 16.74
C LEU A 155 -24.64 -1.94 17.31
N VAL A 156 -25.36 -2.91 16.79
CA VAL A 156 -25.23 -4.35 17.07
C VAL A 156 -25.11 -5.08 15.75
N VAL A 157 -24.07 -5.89 15.61
CA VAL A 157 -23.72 -6.61 14.37
C VAL A 157 -23.81 -8.10 14.62
N LYS A 158 -24.32 -8.84 13.64
CA LYS A 158 -24.32 -10.31 13.72
C LYS A 158 -22.90 -10.86 13.74
N ARG A 159 -22.61 -11.75 14.67
CA ARG A 159 -21.31 -12.40 14.83
C ARG A 159 -20.84 -13.07 13.52
N ALA A 160 -21.77 -13.71 12.80
CA ALA A 160 -21.48 -14.37 11.51
C ALA A 160 -20.90 -13.40 10.45
N VAL A 161 -21.35 -12.13 10.43
CA VAL A 161 -20.82 -11.13 9.51
C VAL A 161 -19.37 -10.76 9.89
N VAL A 162 -19.10 -10.59 11.19
CA VAL A 162 -17.74 -10.30 11.67
C VAL A 162 -16.79 -11.47 11.40
N GLU A 163 -17.24 -12.70 11.62
CA GLU A 163 -16.48 -13.92 11.33
C GLU A 163 -16.19 -14.08 9.83
N GLU A 164 -17.13 -13.73 8.95
CA GLU A 164 -16.88 -13.72 7.51
C GLU A 164 -15.88 -12.63 7.13
N ALA A 165 -16.00 -11.44 7.70
CA ALA A 165 -15.04 -10.34 7.49
C ALA A 165 -13.61 -10.76 7.88
N VAL A 166 -13.45 -11.42 9.03
CA VAL A 166 -12.17 -11.98 9.49
C VAL A 166 -11.67 -13.04 8.51
N ARG A 167 -12.55 -13.94 8.07
CA ARG A 167 -12.19 -15.03 7.14
C ARG A 167 -11.72 -14.51 5.77
N ILE A 168 -12.36 -13.45 5.25
CA ILE A 168 -11.92 -12.78 4.01
C ILE A 168 -10.51 -12.23 4.20
N ALA A 169 -10.25 -11.52 5.29
CA ALA A 169 -8.93 -10.96 5.56
C ALA A 169 -7.85 -12.03 5.79
N GLU A 170 -8.21 -13.18 6.37
CA GLU A 170 -7.28 -14.31 6.58
C GLU A 170 -6.93 -15.07 5.30
N ARG A 171 -7.77 -15.05 4.28
CA ARG A 171 -7.45 -15.64 2.96
C ARG A 171 -6.24 -14.98 2.31
N VAL A 172 -6.08 -13.67 2.46
CA VAL A 172 -4.89 -12.94 2.01
C VAL A 172 -3.63 -13.51 2.65
N ARG A 173 -3.70 -13.80 3.96
CA ARG A 173 -2.59 -14.37 4.73
C ARG A 173 -2.19 -15.78 4.25
N SER A 174 -3.15 -16.55 3.76
CA SER A 174 -2.93 -17.93 3.30
C SER A 174 -2.41 -18.01 1.87
N ALA A 175 -2.76 -17.04 1.01
CA ALA A 175 -2.40 -17.06 -0.41
C ALA A 175 -0.90 -16.78 -0.63
N GLU A 176 -0.24 -16.02 0.24
CA GLU A 176 1.20 -15.77 0.17
C GLU A 176 2.06 -16.91 0.78
N CYS A 177 1.48 -17.76 1.64
CA CYS A 177 2.13 -18.94 2.20
C CYS A 177 1.94 -20.16 1.29
N GLY A 178 2.52 -20.14 0.09
CA GLY A 178 2.45 -21.25 -0.89
C GLY A 178 3.14 -22.56 -0.50
N VAL A 179 3.50 -22.76 0.76
CA VAL A 179 4.12 -23.99 1.26
C VAL A 179 3.31 -24.55 2.43
N ARG A 180 2.61 -25.65 2.18
CA ARG A 180 1.92 -26.42 3.23
C ARG A 180 2.97 -26.98 4.18
N GLY A 181 3.00 -26.53 5.42
CA GLY A 181 3.70 -27.24 6.52
C GLY A 181 4.71 -26.47 7.36
N GLU A 182 5.01 -25.19 7.06
CA GLU A 182 5.88 -24.40 7.95
C GLU A 182 5.05 -23.62 8.97
N THR A 183 5.47 -23.67 10.23
CA THR A 183 4.91 -22.86 11.31
C THR A 183 5.17 -21.38 11.01
N VAL A 184 4.12 -20.68 10.57
CA VAL A 184 4.19 -19.25 10.21
C VAL A 184 4.60 -18.45 11.45
N ASN A 185 5.74 -17.77 11.36
CA ASN A 185 6.15 -16.81 12.38
C ASN A 185 5.05 -15.73 12.50
N PRO A 186 4.50 -15.50 13.70
CA PRO A 186 3.44 -14.48 13.90
C PRO A 186 3.81 -13.07 13.42
N GLN A 187 5.12 -12.80 13.26
CA GLN A 187 5.65 -11.51 12.80
C GLN A 187 5.71 -11.37 11.27
N SER A 188 5.45 -12.43 10.50
CA SER A 188 5.47 -12.44 9.03
C SER A 188 4.06 -12.44 8.41
N ARG A 189 3.05 -11.98 9.13
CA ARG A 189 1.66 -12.03 8.66
C ARG A 189 1.38 -10.92 7.66
N SER A 190 1.09 -11.27 6.41
CA SER A 190 0.43 -10.40 5.44
C SER A 190 -0.97 -10.02 5.90
N GLY A 191 -1.42 -8.84 5.54
CA GLY A 191 -2.76 -8.33 5.82
C GLY A 191 -3.35 -7.62 4.61
N VAL A 192 -4.63 -7.27 4.70
CA VAL A 192 -5.29 -6.47 3.65
C VAL A 192 -4.66 -5.08 3.53
N ILE A 193 -4.15 -4.55 4.64
CA ILE A 193 -3.52 -3.22 4.74
C ILE A 193 -2.16 -3.38 5.42
N GLU A 194 -1.09 -2.99 4.74
CA GLU A 194 0.28 -3.10 5.24
C GLU A 194 1.08 -1.83 4.94
N VAL A 195 2.15 -1.61 5.70
CA VAL A 195 3.20 -0.65 5.36
C VAL A 195 4.52 -1.41 5.27
N LYS A 196 4.96 -1.65 4.03
CA LYS A 196 6.23 -2.31 3.73
C LYS A 196 7.39 -1.36 3.95
N GLU A 197 8.45 -1.85 4.57
CA GLU A 197 9.68 -1.08 4.75
C GLU A 197 10.37 -0.83 3.41
N LEU A 198 10.92 0.37 3.24
CA LEU A 198 11.71 0.72 2.05
C LEU A 198 13.18 0.55 2.38
N ARG A 199 13.88 -0.29 1.60
CA ARG A 199 15.33 -0.39 1.71
C ARG A 199 16.00 0.91 1.25
N LYS A 200 17.15 1.22 1.81
CA LYS A 200 18.00 2.35 1.40
C LYS A 200 18.86 1.89 0.23
N PRO A 201 18.64 2.40 -0.99
CA PRO A 201 19.35 1.88 -2.16
C PRO A 201 20.81 2.38 -2.20
N LYS A 202 21.70 1.49 -2.64
CA LYS A 202 23.04 1.80 -3.13
C LYS A 202 22.98 1.84 -4.65
N ALA A 203 22.75 3.04 -5.20
CA ALA A 203 22.49 3.20 -6.62
C ALA A 203 23.78 3.37 -7.43
N GLY A 204 23.95 2.55 -8.47
CA GLY A 204 24.93 2.78 -9.52
C GLY A 204 24.25 3.40 -10.74
N VAL A 205 24.80 4.45 -11.30
CA VAL A 205 24.18 5.24 -12.38
C VAL A 205 25.07 5.26 -13.63
N VAL A 206 24.50 4.90 -14.78
CA VAL A 206 25.15 5.06 -16.09
C VAL A 206 24.33 6.03 -16.96
N ILE A 207 24.93 7.14 -17.31
CA ILE A 207 24.36 8.12 -18.24
C ILE A 207 24.86 7.81 -19.62
N THR A 208 23.98 7.43 -20.55
CA THR A 208 24.32 7.10 -21.92
C THR A 208 23.96 8.23 -22.87
N GLY A 209 24.65 8.30 -23.96
CA GLY A 209 24.48 9.29 -25.05
C GLY A 209 25.79 9.91 -25.47
N ASN A 210 26.07 9.83 -26.76
CA ASN A 210 27.30 10.38 -27.37
C ASN A 210 27.47 11.89 -27.11
N GLU A 211 26.34 12.62 -27.05
CA GLU A 211 26.35 14.06 -26.83
C GLU A 211 26.77 14.45 -25.40
N VAL A 212 26.39 13.64 -24.41
CA VAL A 212 26.79 13.87 -23.00
C VAL A 212 28.21 13.35 -22.77
N TYR A 213 28.51 12.14 -23.31
CA TYR A 213 29.82 11.52 -23.16
C TYR A 213 30.95 12.38 -23.73
N HIS A 214 30.76 12.99 -24.91
CA HIS A 214 31.75 13.90 -25.51
C HIS A 214 31.66 15.34 -24.99
N GLY A 215 30.84 15.61 -23.96
CA GLY A 215 30.72 16.94 -23.35
C GLY A 215 30.07 18.01 -24.24
N ARG A 216 29.34 17.61 -25.27
CA ARG A 216 28.61 18.51 -26.19
C ARG A 216 27.40 19.14 -25.50
N ILE A 217 26.78 18.39 -24.60
CA ILE A 217 25.63 18.80 -23.79
C ILE A 217 25.95 18.51 -22.31
N LYS A 218 25.55 19.41 -21.42
CA LYS A 218 25.70 19.20 -19.98
C LYS A 218 24.66 18.19 -19.50
N ASP A 219 25.10 17.23 -18.68
CA ASP A 219 24.20 16.27 -18.06
C ASP A 219 23.15 16.95 -17.16
N ALA A 220 21.90 16.53 -17.31
CA ALA A 220 20.77 16.99 -16.50
C ALA A 220 20.11 15.84 -15.72
N PHE A 221 20.52 14.58 -15.94
CA PHE A 221 19.96 13.40 -15.27
C PHE A 221 20.48 13.23 -13.84
N VAL A 222 21.79 13.32 -13.65
CA VAL A 222 22.43 13.08 -12.35
C VAL A 222 21.80 13.88 -11.23
N PRO A 223 21.56 15.20 -11.34
CA PRO A 223 20.96 15.97 -10.24
C PRO A 223 19.54 15.51 -9.91
N VAL A 224 18.77 15.08 -10.92
CA VAL A 224 17.39 14.58 -10.73
C VAL A 224 17.40 13.23 -10.03
N ILE A 225 18.24 12.30 -10.51
CA ILE A 225 18.35 10.95 -9.94
C ILE A 225 18.87 11.04 -8.50
N ALA A 226 19.92 11.82 -8.25
CA ALA A 226 20.51 12.01 -6.93
C ALA A 226 19.43 12.44 -5.92
N LYS A 227 18.65 13.46 -6.25
CA LYS A 227 17.56 13.94 -5.41
C LYS A 227 16.49 12.84 -5.13
N LYS A 228 16.17 12.03 -6.13
CA LYS A 228 15.18 10.94 -5.99
C LYS A 228 15.71 9.80 -5.11
N ILE A 229 16.99 9.47 -5.22
CA ILE A 229 17.64 8.46 -4.36
C ILE A 229 17.76 8.95 -2.92
N GLU A 230 18.15 10.22 -2.72
CA GLU A 230 18.22 10.85 -1.40
C GLU A 230 16.88 10.86 -0.65
N GLN A 231 15.76 11.00 -1.35
CA GLN A 231 14.41 10.92 -0.74
C GLN A 231 14.17 9.61 0.03
N TYR A 232 14.84 8.53 -0.37
CA TYR A 232 14.79 7.21 0.27
C TYR A 232 16.01 6.93 1.14
N GLN A 233 16.77 7.96 1.52
CA GLN A 233 18.01 7.83 2.33
C GLN A 233 19.04 6.89 1.67
N GLY A 234 18.98 6.77 0.35
CA GLY A 234 19.94 6.02 -0.46
C GLY A 234 21.20 6.81 -0.76
N GLU A 235 22.21 6.11 -1.24
CA GLU A 235 23.49 6.68 -1.71
C GLU A 235 23.75 6.33 -3.16
N ILE A 236 24.51 7.16 -3.87
CA ILE A 236 25.02 6.85 -5.21
C ILE A 236 26.46 6.38 -5.03
N VAL A 237 26.71 5.08 -5.31
CA VAL A 237 28.05 4.46 -5.18
C VAL A 237 28.96 4.75 -6.35
N GLY A 238 28.41 5.17 -7.49
CA GLY A 238 29.19 5.57 -8.66
C GLY A 238 28.30 6.11 -9.77
N ILE A 239 28.88 6.99 -10.58
CA ILE A 239 28.28 7.55 -11.80
C ILE A 239 29.28 7.39 -12.92
N HIS A 240 28.81 6.79 -14.03
CA HIS A 240 29.60 6.69 -15.25
C HIS A 240 28.86 7.33 -16.42
N TYR A 241 29.63 7.93 -17.31
CA TYR A 241 29.16 8.39 -18.60
C TYR A 241 29.62 7.40 -19.66
N ALA A 242 28.76 7.03 -20.58
CA ALA A 242 29.03 6.06 -21.61
C ALA A 242 28.57 6.57 -23.00
N PRO A 243 29.33 6.30 -24.06
CA PRO A 243 28.85 6.48 -25.43
C PRO A 243 27.74 5.46 -25.72
N ASP A 244 27.11 5.59 -26.89
CA ASP A 244 26.11 4.63 -27.34
C ASP A 244 26.81 3.36 -27.90
N ASP A 245 27.43 2.61 -26.99
CA ASP A 245 28.16 1.36 -27.24
C ASP A 245 27.77 0.32 -26.20
N GLU A 246 27.26 -0.84 -26.67
CA GLU A 246 26.72 -1.88 -25.77
C GLU A 246 27.77 -2.44 -24.82
N GLN A 247 28.98 -2.72 -25.29
CA GLN A 247 30.04 -3.33 -24.50
C GLN A 247 30.58 -2.34 -23.48
N TYR A 248 30.69 -1.07 -23.87
CA TYR A 248 31.11 -0.02 -22.95
C TYR A 248 30.12 0.19 -21.82
N ILE A 249 28.81 0.27 -22.14
CA ILE A 249 27.72 0.42 -21.16
C ILE A 249 27.72 -0.79 -20.22
N GLU A 250 27.77 -2.01 -20.73
CA GLU A 250 27.84 -3.24 -19.97
C GLU A 250 29.04 -3.24 -19.00
N GLY A 251 30.23 -2.84 -19.48
CA GLY A 251 31.44 -2.73 -18.66
C GLY A 251 31.26 -1.77 -17.49
N ARG A 252 30.65 -0.60 -17.69
CA ARG A 252 30.35 0.37 -16.62
C ARG A 252 29.33 -0.16 -15.62
N LEU A 253 28.31 -0.87 -16.07
CA LEU A 253 27.33 -1.51 -15.17
C LEU A 253 28.00 -2.58 -14.29
N ARG A 254 28.90 -3.41 -14.85
CA ARG A 254 29.69 -4.40 -14.09
C ARG A 254 30.60 -3.76 -13.04
N GLU A 255 31.22 -2.62 -13.35
CA GLU A 255 32.03 -1.88 -12.38
C GLU A 255 31.19 -1.39 -11.20
N LEU A 256 29.99 -0.88 -11.46
CA LEU A 256 29.06 -0.44 -10.40
C LEU A 256 28.59 -1.59 -9.51
N LEU A 257 28.34 -2.77 -10.09
CA LEU A 257 28.02 -3.97 -9.34
C LEU A 257 29.18 -4.38 -8.41
N LYS A 258 30.42 -4.34 -8.92
CA LYS A 258 31.64 -4.59 -8.10
C LYS A 258 31.84 -3.53 -7.02
N ALA A 259 31.43 -2.29 -7.26
CA ALA A 259 31.43 -1.21 -6.26
C ALA A 259 30.33 -1.36 -5.19
N GLY A 260 29.48 -2.40 -5.29
CA GLY A 260 28.46 -2.73 -4.31
C GLY A 260 27.09 -2.14 -4.58
N ALA A 261 26.82 -1.66 -5.80
CA ALA A 261 25.48 -1.23 -6.18
C ALA A 261 24.46 -2.37 -5.97
N ASP A 262 23.31 -2.03 -5.41
CA ASP A 262 22.15 -2.92 -5.23
C ASP A 262 20.90 -2.43 -5.99
N LEU A 263 21.06 -1.33 -6.71
CA LEU A 263 20.13 -0.77 -7.67
C LEU A 263 20.96 -0.17 -8.82
N LEU A 264 20.69 -0.59 -10.06
CA LEU A 264 21.29 0.02 -11.24
C LEU A 264 20.28 0.93 -11.93
N ILE A 265 20.74 2.09 -12.38
CA ILE A 265 19.94 3.06 -13.13
C ILE A 265 20.71 3.44 -14.37
N THR A 266 20.06 3.31 -15.53
CA THR A 266 20.57 3.81 -16.80
C THR A 266 19.66 4.90 -17.35
N THR A 267 20.22 5.84 -18.05
CA THR A 267 19.45 6.92 -18.71
C THR A 267 19.96 7.10 -20.14
N GLY A 268 19.11 7.48 -21.07
CA GLY A 268 19.42 7.56 -22.49
C GLY A 268 19.35 6.21 -23.18
N GLY A 269 19.40 6.20 -24.52
CA GLY A 269 19.40 5.00 -25.34
C GLY A 269 18.20 4.07 -25.12
N MET A 270 17.03 4.61 -24.73
CA MET A 270 15.80 3.86 -24.42
C MET A 270 14.72 3.99 -25.48
N SER A 271 14.93 4.75 -26.55
CA SER A 271 13.94 4.98 -27.60
C SER A 271 14.02 3.91 -28.68
N VAL A 272 13.63 4.25 -29.91
CA VAL A 272 13.55 3.34 -31.06
C VAL A 272 14.61 3.61 -32.10
N ASP A 273 15.50 4.58 -31.85
CA ASP A 273 16.56 4.92 -32.76
C ASP A 273 17.60 3.79 -32.87
N PRO A 274 18.27 3.61 -34.03
CA PRO A 274 19.29 2.57 -34.19
C PRO A 274 20.42 2.66 -33.16
N ASP A 275 20.74 3.86 -32.70
CA ASP A 275 21.80 4.14 -31.73
C ASP A 275 21.35 3.91 -30.28
N ASP A 276 20.08 3.56 -30.04
CA ASP A 276 19.52 3.29 -28.69
C ASP A 276 19.88 1.87 -28.21
N VAL A 277 21.13 1.68 -27.85
CA VAL A 277 21.72 0.35 -27.50
C VAL A 277 21.64 -0.02 -26.03
N THR A 278 21.24 0.89 -25.15
CA THR A 278 21.25 0.67 -23.68
C THR A 278 20.45 -0.56 -23.27
N ARG A 279 19.29 -0.82 -23.88
CA ARG A 279 18.47 -2.00 -23.59
C ARG A 279 19.17 -3.32 -23.94
N PHE A 280 20.00 -3.34 -24.98
CA PHE A 280 20.77 -4.51 -25.37
C PHE A 280 21.93 -4.75 -24.41
N ALA A 281 22.62 -3.69 -23.96
CA ALA A 281 23.65 -3.78 -22.94
C ALA A 281 23.08 -4.35 -21.60
N ILE A 282 21.88 -3.94 -21.21
CA ILE A 282 21.19 -4.48 -20.03
C ILE A 282 20.89 -5.98 -20.20
N ARG A 283 20.43 -6.39 -21.37
CA ARG A 283 20.19 -7.81 -21.67
C ARG A 283 21.49 -8.62 -21.64
N ASN A 284 22.56 -8.11 -22.27
CA ASN A 284 23.86 -8.75 -22.30
C ASN A 284 24.50 -8.89 -20.90
N LEU A 285 24.18 -7.96 -20.00
CA LEU A 285 24.58 -8.05 -18.59
C LEU A 285 23.97 -9.26 -17.87
N GLY A 286 22.94 -9.91 -18.46
CA GLY A 286 22.26 -11.07 -17.91
C GLY A 286 20.96 -10.71 -17.18
N ALA A 287 20.39 -9.54 -17.42
CA ALA A 287 19.11 -9.15 -16.81
C ALA A 287 17.98 -10.08 -17.28
N ARG A 288 17.28 -10.65 -16.30
CA ARG A 288 16.12 -11.52 -16.49
C ARG A 288 14.83 -10.77 -16.21
N ASP A 289 13.70 -11.33 -16.64
CA ASP A 289 12.36 -10.75 -16.44
C ASP A 289 12.29 -9.27 -16.86
N SER A 290 13.05 -8.92 -17.90
CA SER A 290 13.12 -7.56 -18.41
C SER A 290 11.83 -7.19 -19.12
N VAL A 291 11.25 -6.07 -18.72
CA VAL A 291 10.04 -5.51 -19.33
C VAL A 291 10.35 -4.11 -19.84
N TYR A 292 10.07 -3.89 -21.11
CA TYR A 292 10.19 -2.59 -21.76
C TYR A 292 8.81 -2.03 -22.10
N GLY A 293 8.63 -0.74 -21.83
CA GLY A 293 7.40 0.00 -22.07
C GLY A 293 6.38 -0.09 -20.95
N SER A 294 5.69 1.01 -20.69
CA SER A 294 4.63 1.14 -19.70
C SER A 294 3.44 1.91 -20.24
N ALA A 295 2.31 1.77 -19.57
CA ALA A 295 1.09 2.53 -19.85
C ALA A 295 1.03 3.86 -19.06
N VAL A 296 2.18 4.56 -18.92
CA VAL A 296 2.33 5.81 -18.16
C VAL A 296 2.89 6.92 -19.03
N LEU A 297 2.28 8.09 -18.96
CA LEU A 297 2.76 9.32 -19.60
C LEU A 297 2.87 10.45 -18.58
N PRO A 298 4.09 11.00 -18.35
CA PRO A 298 5.36 10.70 -19.01
C PRO A 298 6.02 9.43 -18.44
N GLY A 299 6.74 8.68 -19.32
CA GLY A 299 7.52 7.51 -18.90
C GLY A 299 7.27 6.24 -19.71
N ALA A 300 6.60 6.33 -20.86
CA ALA A 300 6.21 5.15 -21.65
C ALA A 300 7.37 4.20 -21.99
N MET A 301 8.58 4.71 -22.24
CA MET A 301 9.75 3.93 -22.67
C MET A 301 10.67 3.51 -21.50
N VAL A 302 10.10 3.20 -20.34
CA VAL A 302 10.85 2.67 -19.19
C VAL A 302 11.24 1.22 -19.44
N LEU A 303 12.41 0.84 -18.95
CA LEU A 303 12.83 -0.56 -18.82
C LEU A 303 13.00 -0.92 -17.37
N VAL A 304 12.55 -2.10 -16.98
CA VAL A 304 12.81 -2.69 -15.67
C VAL A 304 13.25 -4.13 -15.87
N GLY A 305 14.33 -4.53 -15.22
CA GLY A 305 14.85 -5.89 -15.25
C GLY A 305 15.52 -6.25 -13.93
N TYR A 306 15.92 -7.50 -13.77
CA TYR A 306 16.50 -8.01 -12.53
C TYR A 306 17.73 -8.85 -12.84
N LEU A 307 18.80 -8.65 -12.07
CA LEU A 307 20.02 -9.43 -12.11
C LEU A 307 20.07 -10.36 -10.91
N ASP A 308 20.62 -11.56 -11.09
CA ASP A 308 20.91 -12.44 -9.96
C ASP A 308 22.06 -11.83 -9.14
N ALA A 309 22.02 -11.94 -7.82
CA ALA A 309 23.06 -11.37 -6.94
C ALA A 309 24.44 -12.00 -7.13
N ASP A 310 24.50 -13.21 -7.67
CA ASP A 310 25.74 -13.94 -7.94
C ASP A 310 26.58 -13.26 -9.04
N VAL A 311 25.99 -12.38 -9.85
CA VAL A 311 26.68 -11.58 -10.89
C VAL A 311 27.76 -10.66 -10.30
N ARG A 312 27.80 -10.46 -8.97
CA ARG A 312 28.88 -9.69 -8.30
C ARG A 312 30.22 -10.43 -8.25
N GLY A 313 30.22 -11.78 -8.37
CA GLY A 313 31.38 -12.62 -8.12
C GLY A 313 32.20 -13.05 -9.33
N ASP A 314 31.60 -13.29 -10.50
CA ASP A 314 32.27 -14.02 -11.59
C ASP A 314 32.16 -13.30 -12.93
N ALA A 315 33.26 -12.63 -13.34
CA ALA A 315 33.37 -11.98 -14.65
C ALA A 315 33.72 -12.94 -15.80
N GLU A 316 33.93 -14.27 -15.51
CA GLU A 316 34.60 -15.15 -16.50
C GLU A 316 33.75 -16.34 -16.99
N THR A 317 32.56 -16.59 -16.47
CA THR A 317 31.84 -17.86 -16.79
C THR A 317 30.47 -17.75 -17.46
N LEU A 318 29.97 -16.57 -17.78
CA LEU A 318 28.68 -16.45 -18.48
C LEU A 318 28.85 -16.35 -20.00
N ARG A 319 28.92 -17.50 -20.69
CA ARG A 319 28.65 -17.57 -22.13
C ARG A 319 27.16 -17.33 -22.38
N PRO A 320 26.77 -16.59 -23.42
CA PRO A 320 25.36 -16.42 -23.76
C PRO A 320 24.77 -17.80 -24.11
N GLY A 321 23.87 -18.29 -23.27
CA GLY A 321 23.03 -19.44 -23.59
C GLY A 321 22.03 -19.05 -24.66
N GLU A 322 22.02 -19.79 -25.78
CA GLU A 322 20.96 -19.75 -26.77
C GLU A 322 19.64 -20.17 -26.12
N HIS A 323 18.83 -19.21 -25.71
CA HIS A 323 17.44 -19.47 -25.40
C HIS A 323 16.57 -18.73 -26.41
N GLN A 324 15.96 -19.53 -27.28
CA GLN A 324 14.87 -19.13 -28.17
C GLN A 324 13.71 -18.59 -27.31
N ASP A 325 13.32 -17.36 -27.61
CA ASP A 325 12.09 -16.76 -27.11
C ASP A 325 10.89 -17.54 -27.69
N GLN A 326 10.36 -18.51 -26.93
CA GLN A 326 9.01 -19.00 -27.13
C GLN A 326 8.07 -18.08 -26.35
N ILE A 327 7.30 -17.32 -27.10
CA ILE A 327 6.17 -16.54 -26.58
C ILE A 327 5.04 -17.56 -26.33
N ASP A 328 4.91 -18.03 -25.10
CA ASP A 328 3.73 -18.79 -24.67
C ASP A 328 2.58 -17.82 -24.46
N GLU A 329 1.65 -17.78 -25.40
CA GLU A 329 0.44 -16.94 -25.38
C GLU A 329 -0.66 -17.42 -24.42
N ASP A 330 -0.52 -18.57 -23.75
CA ASP A 330 -1.55 -19.17 -22.91
C ASP A 330 -1.05 -19.51 -21.50
N SER A 331 -0.72 -18.52 -20.65
CA SER A 331 -0.50 -18.79 -19.22
C SER A 331 -1.55 -18.10 -18.35
N VAL A 332 -2.50 -18.91 -17.92
CA VAL A 332 -3.39 -18.69 -16.78
C VAL A 332 -2.57 -18.27 -15.55
N SER A 333 -2.99 -17.18 -14.93
CA SER A 333 -2.42 -16.52 -13.75
C SER A 333 -2.15 -17.48 -12.59
N PHE A 334 -0.88 -17.83 -12.39
CA PHE A 334 -0.40 -18.35 -11.10
C PHE A 334 0.24 -17.21 -10.30
N PRO A 335 0.07 -17.17 -8.96
CA PRO A 335 0.78 -16.21 -8.12
C PRO A 335 2.29 -16.43 -8.28
N ARG A 336 3.01 -15.38 -8.68
CA ARG A 336 4.46 -15.44 -8.85
C ARG A 336 5.14 -15.53 -7.49
N PRO A 337 6.20 -16.36 -7.36
CA PRO A 337 6.98 -16.40 -6.13
C PRO A 337 7.59 -15.03 -5.83
N PRO A 338 7.73 -14.68 -4.53
CA PRO A 338 8.41 -13.46 -4.13
C PRO A 338 9.82 -13.41 -4.72
N VAL A 339 10.29 -12.20 -5.03
CA VAL A 339 11.67 -11.98 -5.51
C VAL A 339 12.62 -12.57 -4.48
N SER A 340 13.55 -13.41 -4.93
CA SER A 340 14.68 -13.81 -4.07
C SER A 340 15.28 -12.52 -3.48
N PRO A 341 15.54 -12.48 -2.16
CA PRO A 341 16.19 -11.32 -1.53
C PRO A 341 17.53 -10.94 -2.15
N SER A 342 18.00 -11.71 -3.10
CA SER A 342 19.28 -11.62 -3.79
C SER A 342 19.21 -10.99 -5.19
N SER A 343 18.06 -10.56 -5.73
CA SER A 343 18.03 -9.95 -7.07
C SER A 343 18.31 -8.45 -7.05
N ILE A 344 19.13 -7.97 -8.00
CA ILE A 344 19.46 -6.55 -8.15
C ILE A 344 18.60 -5.97 -9.28
N PRO A 345 17.71 -5.00 -8.98
CA PRO A 345 16.92 -4.34 -10.01
C PRO A 345 17.78 -3.41 -10.85
N ILE A 346 17.50 -3.39 -12.15
CA ILE A 346 18.04 -2.42 -13.12
C ILE A 346 16.89 -1.67 -13.79
N MET A 347 16.99 -0.35 -13.84
CA MET A 347 15.95 0.53 -14.36
C MET A 347 16.51 1.44 -15.44
N GLY A 348 15.95 1.35 -16.64
CA GLY A 348 16.25 2.26 -17.76
C GLY A 348 15.24 3.42 -17.78
N ILE A 349 15.71 4.64 -17.56
CA ILE A 349 14.86 5.84 -17.44
C ILE A 349 14.88 6.59 -18.77
N PRO A 350 13.71 6.85 -19.39
CA PRO A 350 13.63 7.63 -20.60
C PRO A 350 13.91 9.11 -20.37
N ALA A 351 14.24 9.84 -21.45
CA ALA A 351 14.63 11.27 -21.44
C ALA A 351 13.61 12.18 -20.72
N CYS A 352 12.31 11.84 -20.74
CA CYS A 352 11.29 12.60 -20.03
C CYS A 352 11.54 12.69 -18.50
N GLY A 353 12.36 11.80 -17.93
CA GLY A 353 12.78 11.84 -16.54
C GLY A 353 13.53 13.13 -16.17
N MET A 354 14.15 13.83 -17.11
CA MET A 354 14.83 15.11 -16.89
C MET A 354 13.85 16.29 -16.77
N TYR A 355 12.73 16.26 -17.50
CA TYR A 355 11.88 17.43 -17.70
C TYR A 355 10.65 17.44 -16.81
N HIS A 356 10.22 16.27 -16.36
CA HIS A 356 9.00 16.13 -15.56
C HIS A 356 9.34 15.85 -14.10
N LYS A 357 8.62 16.54 -13.20
CA LYS A 357 8.81 16.36 -11.75
C LYS A 357 8.50 14.93 -11.30
N ILE A 358 7.45 14.34 -11.87
CA ILE A 358 6.98 12.98 -11.57
C ILE A 358 6.80 12.22 -12.87
N THR A 359 7.34 11.02 -12.91
CA THR A 359 7.29 10.10 -14.06
C THR A 359 6.99 8.67 -13.56
N ILE A 360 6.98 7.71 -14.46
CA ILE A 360 6.90 6.27 -14.11
C ILE A 360 7.97 5.86 -13.07
N PHE A 361 9.17 6.46 -13.13
CA PHE A 361 10.23 6.15 -12.17
C PHE A 361 9.80 6.42 -10.72
N ASP A 362 9.09 7.52 -10.48
CA ASP A 362 8.58 7.87 -9.14
C ASP A 362 7.49 6.92 -8.65
N LEU A 363 6.76 6.29 -9.57
CA LEU A 363 5.72 5.33 -9.25
C LEU A 363 6.28 3.94 -8.93
N ILE A 364 7.33 3.50 -9.63
CA ILE A 364 7.87 2.15 -9.48
C ILE A 364 9.04 2.07 -8.49
N LEU A 365 9.86 3.12 -8.34
CA LEU A 365 11.01 3.08 -7.44
C LEU A 365 10.63 2.68 -6.01
N PRO A 366 9.62 3.28 -5.34
CA PRO A 366 9.25 2.88 -3.99
C PRO A 366 8.75 1.42 -3.91
N ARG A 367 8.09 0.91 -4.95
CA ARG A 367 7.65 -0.49 -5.03
C ARG A 367 8.85 -1.44 -5.11
N VAL A 368 9.83 -1.12 -5.96
CA VAL A 368 11.10 -1.87 -6.07
C VAL A 368 11.87 -1.84 -4.75
N LEU A 369 11.91 -0.68 -4.07
CA LEU A 369 12.57 -0.55 -2.76
C LEU A 369 11.84 -1.30 -1.64
N ALA A 370 10.53 -1.53 -1.79
CA ALA A 370 9.73 -2.38 -0.91
C ALA A 370 9.88 -3.89 -1.22
N GLY A 371 10.74 -4.26 -2.18
CA GLY A 371 10.97 -5.65 -2.59
C GLY A 371 9.94 -6.20 -3.56
N GLU A 372 9.15 -5.35 -4.19
CA GLU A 372 8.17 -5.78 -5.18
C GLU A 372 8.83 -5.97 -6.55
N LYS A 373 8.46 -7.05 -7.25
CA LYS A 373 8.89 -7.31 -8.62
C LYS A 373 7.93 -6.64 -9.59
N ILE A 374 8.46 -5.68 -10.35
CA ILE A 374 7.70 -4.97 -11.37
C ILE A 374 7.83 -5.71 -12.70
N GLY A 375 6.75 -6.27 -13.17
CA GLY A 375 6.67 -6.99 -14.43
C GLY A 375 5.70 -6.32 -15.42
N ARG A 376 5.32 -7.07 -16.45
CA ARG A 376 4.41 -6.57 -17.49
C ARG A 376 3.03 -6.21 -16.92
N ARG A 377 2.52 -7.02 -16.00
CA ARG A 377 1.21 -6.79 -15.37
C ARG A 377 1.19 -5.48 -14.59
N GLU A 378 2.16 -5.27 -13.72
CA GLU A 378 2.25 -4.07 -12.86
C GLU A 378 2.39 -2.80 -13.68
N LEU A 379 3.14 -2.86 -14.82
CA LEU A 379 3.26 -1.72 -15.74
C LEU A 379 1.99 -1.48 -16.57
N ALA A 380 1.25 -2.52 -16.93
CA ALA A 380 0.00 -2.41 -17.67
C ALA A 380 -1.15 -1.87 -16.79
N GLU A 381 -1.20 -2.27 -15.53
CA GLU A 381 -2.21 -1.80 -14.56
C GLU A 381 -2.19 -0.28 -14.38
N PHE A 382 -1.06 0.39 -14.57
CA PHE A 382 -0.97 1.85 -14.55
C PHE A 382 -1.77 2.54 -15.67
N GLY A 383 -2.25 1.82 -16.69
CA GLY A 383 -3.03 2.41 -17.79
C GLY A 383 -4.23 3.22 -17.30
N HIS A 384 -4.92 2.74 -16.27
CA HIS A 384 -5.92 3.53 -15.56
C HIS A 384 -5.25 4.48 -14.55
N GLY A 385 -5.31 5.79 -14.82
CA GLY A 385 -4.65 6.83 -14.01
C GLY A 385 -3.18 7.10 -14.37
N GLY A 386 -2.63 6.47 -15.42
CA GLY A 386 -1.25 6.66 -15.87
C GLY A 386 -0.99 7.92 -16.69
N LEU A 387 -1.98 8.77 -16.92
CA LEU A 387 -1.81 10.04 -17.64
C LEU A 387 -1.63 11.20 -16.65
N CYS A 388 -0.41 11.76 -16.59
CA CYS A 388 -0.15 12.96 -15.80
C CYS A 388 -0.70 14.21 -16.52
N LEU A 389 -1.49 15.00 -15.82
CA LEU A 389 -2.09 16.22 -16.36
C LEU A 389 -1.11 17.41 -16.44
N GLN A 390 0.13 17.23 -16.01
CA GLN A 390 1.20 18.25 -16.02
C GLN A 390 0.76 19.59 -15.41
N CYS A 391 0.11 19.51 -14.22
CA CYS A 391 -0.40 20.67 -13.53
C CYS A 391 0.70 21.72 -13.27
N SER A 392 0.35 23.00 -13.27
CA SER A 392 1.27 24.11 -12.98
C SER A 392 1.97 23.94 -11.63
N GLU A 393 1.24 23.44 -10.63
CA GLU A 393 1.77 23.01 -9.34
C GLU A 393 1.59 21.49 -9.17
N CYS A 394 2.70 20.76 -9.03
CA CYS A 394 2.67 19.31 -8.83
C CYS A 394 2.19 18.97 -7.43
N ARG A 395 1.08 18.23 -7.34
CA ARG A 395 0.45 17.78 -6.07
C ARG A 395 0.69 16.29 -5.76
N HIS A 396 1.53 15.62 -6.52
CA HIS A 396 1.88 14.22 -6.22
C HIS A 396 2.46 14.10 -4.80
N PRO A 397 2.08 13.09 -4.01
CA PRO A 397 1.23 11.93 -4.31
C PRO A 397 -0.29 12.12 -4.03
N VAL A 398 -0.78 13.33 -3.83
CA VAL A 398 -2.20 13.59 -3.50
C VAL A 398 -3.09 13.63 -4.76
N CYS A 399 -2.50 13.82 -5.95
CA CYS A 399 -3.21 13.80 -7.22
C CYS A 399 -3.59 12.38 -7.68
N PRO A 400 -4.48 12.21 -8.70
CA PRO A 400 -4.90 10.89 -9.18
C PRO A 400 -3.82 10.14 -9.98
N PHE A 401 -2.74 10.80 -10.39
CA PHE A 401 -1.69 10.19 -11.20
C PHE A 401 -1.04 8.98 -10.51
N GLY A 402 -1.02 7.85 -11.22
CA GLY A 402 -0.49 6.58 -10.72
C GLY A 402 -1.36 5.92 -9.63
N LYS A 403 -2.59 6.37 -9.44
CA LYS A 403 -3.57 5.77 -8.52
C LYS A 403 -4.44 4.76 -9.26
N GLN A 404 -4.60 3.60 -8.68
CA GLN A 404 -5.34 2.49 -9.26
C GLN A 404 -6.48 2.08 -8.33
#